data_6c3524b6dfdba8f959937fe653c46a7e
#
_entry.id   6c3524b6dfdba8f959937fe653c46a7e
#
_cell.length_a   1.000
_cell.length_b   1.000
_cell.length_c   1.000
_cell.angle_alpha   90.00
_cell.angle_beta   90.00
_cell.angle_gamma   90.00
#
_symmetry.space_group_name_H-M   'P 1'
#
loop_
_entity.id
_entity.type
_entity.pdbx_description
1 polymer ?
#
loop_
_entity_poly.entity_id
_entity_poly.type
_entity_poly.pdbx_seq_one_letter_code
_entity_poly.pdbx_strand_id
1 'polypeptide(L)'
;GGIFEYCPFIREPGNENFDEVKKVLDGDRSRVRQLKLEPGDLQIFKGRFTLHRVTKIEGKRSRYMCIPAYVLDPYRVNTPEHSKAIYGKVLPIHLERNQARSDGLTD
;
A
#
# COMPACT_ATOMS: atom_id res chain seq x y z
N GLY A 1 14.45 5.48 13.28
CA GLY A 1 13.38 4.60 12.77
C GLY A 1 12.37 5.32 11.90
N GLY A 2 11.39 4.59 11.37
CA GLY A 2 10.36 5.17 10.50
C GLY A 2 10.82 5.43 9.07
N ILE A 3 11.80 4.68 8.58
CA ILE A 3 12.27 4.75 7.19
C ILE A 3 11.24 4.08 6.28
N PHE A 4 10.91 4.74 5.17
CA PHE A 4 10.06 4.15 4.14
C PHE A 4 10.90 3.20 3.29
N GLU A 5 10.50 1.92 3.27
CA GLU A 5 11.12 0.89 2.43
C GLU A 5 10.16 0.47 1.33
N TYR A 6 10.68 0.28 0.13
CA TYR A 6 9.84 -0.05 -1.02
C TYR A 6 10.56 -0.89 -2.08
N CYS A 7 9.76 -1.72 -2.78
CA CYS A 7 10.15 -2.41 -4.00
C CYS A 7 9.28 -1.88 -5.13
N PRO A 8 9.79 -0.98 -5.99
CA PRO A 8 9.00 -0.37 -7.03
C PRO A 8 8.63 -1.40 -8.09
N PHE A 9 7.39 -1.35 -8.56
CA PHE A 9 6.88 -2.17 -9.66
C PHE A 9 7.16 -3.68 -9.50
N ILE A 10 7.08 -4.19 -8.28
CA ILE A 10 7.20 -5.63 -8.02
C ILE A 10 5.96 -6.40 -8.52
N ARG A 11 4.83 -5.72 -8.61
CA ARG A 11 3.58 -6.20 -9.20
C ARG A 11 3.23 -5.37 -10.43
N GLU A 12 2.46 -5.95 -11.34
CA GLU A 12 1.94 -5.31 -12.54
C GLU A 12 0.51 -5.81 -12.84
N PRO A 13 -0.24 -5.14 -13.73
CA PRO A 13 -1.59 -5.60 -14.06
C PRO A 13 -1.61 -7.06 -14.52
N GLY A 14 -2.48 -7.88 -13.90
CA GLY A 14 -2.60 -9.30 -14.18
C GLY A 14 -1.48 -10.18 -13.62
N ASN A 15 -0.49 -9.61 -12.94
CA ASN A 15 0.62 -10.37 -12.36
C ASN A 15 0.91 -9.95 -10.91
N GLU A 16 0.49 -10.78 -9.98
CA GLU A 16 0.74 -10.60 -8.54
C GLU A 16 2.22 -10.80 -8.15
N ASN A 17 2.97 -11.55 -8.95
CA ASN A 17 4.38 -11.85 -8.73
C ASN A 17 4.67 -12.40 -7.32
N PHE A 18 3.83 -13.34 -6.87
CA PHE A 18 3.88 -13.88 -5.51
C PHE A 18 5.25 -14.40 -5.10
N ASP A 19 5.98 -15.02 -6.02
CA ASP A 19 7.31 -15.58 -5.73
C ASP A 19 8.32 -14.49 -5.34
N GLU A 20 8.36 -13.39 -6.09
CA GLU A 20 9.26 -12.27 -5.78
C GLU A 20 8.81 -11.50 -4.53
N VAL A 21 7.50 -11.32 -4.36
CA VAL A 21 6.94 -10.75 -3.13
C VAL A 21 7.32 -11.60 -1.92
N LYS A 22 7.16 -12.93 -2.04
CA LYS A 22 7.53 -13.86 -0.97
C LYS A 22 9.01 -13.76 -0.61
N LYS A 23 9.92 -13.71 -1.57
CA LYS A 23 11.37 -13.54 -1.31
C LYS A 23 11.65 -12.31 -0.45
N VAL A 24 11.01 -11.18 -0.77
CA VAL A 24 11.16 -9.94 0.01
C VAL A 24 10.61 -10.10 1.43
N LEU A 25 9.46 -10.76 1.59
CA LEU A 25 8.86 -11.01 2.91
C LEU A 25 9.72 -11.98 3.74
N ASP A 26 10.36 -12.94 3.10
CA ASP A 26 11.28 -13.90 3.73
C ASP A 26 12.66 -13.29 4.05
N GLY A 27 12.90 -12.04 3.69
CA GLY A 27 14.10 -11.28 4.09
C GLY A 27 15.07 -10.92 2.97
N ASP A 28 14.80 -11.27 1.71
CA ASP A 28 15.61 -10.79 0.59
C ASP A 28 15.49 -9.27 0.44
N ARG A 29 16.60 -8.59 0.60
CA ARG A 29 16.66 -7.12 0.53
C ARG A 29 17.24 -6.59 -0.79
N SER A 30 17.57 -7.47 -1.74
CA SER A 30 18.23 -7.11 -3.00
C SER A 30 17.46 -6.08 -3.83
N ARG A 31 16.12 -6.15 -3.81
CA ARG A 31 15.21 -5.23 -4.51
C ARG A 31 14.67 -4.09 -3.64
N VAL A 32 14.95 -4.10 -2.35
CA VAL A 32 14.41 -3.12 -1.40
C VAL A 32 15.22 -1.84 -1.45
N ARG A 33 14.53 -0.74 -1.68
CA ARG A 33 15.07 0.62 -1.61
C ARG A 33 14.57 1.31 -0.35
N GLN A 34 15.31 2.29 0.11
CA GLN A 34 14.96 3.10 1.26
C GLN A 34 14.81 4.55 0.86
N LEU A 35 13.82 5.22 1.44
CA LEU A 35 13.62 6.65 1.31
C LEU A 35 13.49 7.25 2.70
N LYS A 36 14.42 8.10 3.05
CA LYS A 36 14.37 8.87 4.28
C LYS A 36 13.62 10.17 4.00
N LEU A 37 12.42 10.28 4.56
CA LEU A 37 11.57 11.47 4.43
C LEU A 37 11.79 12.39 5.63
N GLU A 38 11.87 13.68 5.36
CA GLU A 38 11.91 14.72 6.37
C GLU A 38 10.52 15.39 6.52
N PRO A 39 10.22 16.04 7.63
CA PRO A 39 8.98 16.78 7.79
C PRO A 39 8.80 17.85 6.69
N GLY A 40 7.66 17.80 6.01
CA GLY A 40 7.35 18.68 4.86
C GLY A 40 7.57 18.05 3.50
N ASP A 41 8.19 16.88 3.42
CA ASP A 41 8.35 16.16 2.16
C ASP A 41 7.01 15.65 1.63
N LEU A 42 6.84 15.74 0.32
CA LEU A 42 5.76 15.11 -0.42
C LEU A 42 6.27 13.86 -1.14
N GLN A 43 5.65 12.73 -0.86
CA GLN A 43 5.92 11.46 -1.54
C GLN A 43 4.72 11.05 -2.38
N ILE A 44 4.95 10.74 -3.66
CA ILE A 44 3.95 10.21 -4.58
C ILE A 44 4.42 8.85 -5.09
N PHE A 45 3.58 7.82 -4.98
CA PHE A 45 3.90 6.48 -5.48
C PHE A 45 2.64 5.68 -5.82
N LYS A 46 2.79 4.68 -6.69
CA LYS A 46 1.72 3.73 -7.02
C LYS A 46 1.76 2.57 -6.03
N GLY A 47 1.11 2.74 -4.87
CA GLY A 47 1.12 1.77 -3.78
C GLY A 47 0.65 0.37 -4.20
N ARG A 48 -0.29 0.28 -5.13
CA ARG A 48 -0.81 -0.99 -5.63
C ARG A 48 0.24 -1.88 -6.33
N PHE A 49 1.23 -1.27 -6.97
CA PHE A 49 2.30 -1.98 -7.68
C PHE A 49 3.63 -1.99 -6.93
N THR A 50 3.68 -1.31 -5.81
CA THR A 50 4.88 -1.12 -5.02
C THR A 50 4.70 -1.77 -3.65
N LEU A 51 5.40 -2.88 -3.39
CA LEU A 51 5.47 -3.42 -2.03
C LEU A 51 6.19 -2.40 -1.15
N HIS A 52 5.59 -2.02 -0.04
CA HIS A 52 6.14 -0.95 0.80
C HIS A 52 5.80 -1.14 2.27
N ARG A 53 6.65 -0.60 3.10
CA ARG A 53 6.41 -0.51 4.55
C ARG A 53 7.13 0.69 5.14
N VAL A 54 6.78 1.02 6.37
CA VAL A 54 7.58 1.88 7.22
C VAL A 54 8.26 1.01 8.27
N THR A 55 9.56 1.17 8.48
CA THR A 55 10.27 0.45 9.52
C THR A 55 9.80 0.89 10.89
N LYS A 56 10.05 0.06 11.92
CA LYS A 56 9.69 0.37 13.31
C LYS A 56 10.18 1.77 13.69
N ILE A 57 9.29 2.54 14.30
CA ILE A 57 9.62 3.85 14.86
C ILE A 57 10.33 3.62 16.19
N GLU A 58 11.51 4.19 16.32
CA GLU A 58 12.32 4.14 17.53
C GLU A 58 12.32 5.51 18.21
N GLY A 59 12.40 5.50 19.54
CA GLY A 59 12.39 6.72 20.34
C GLY A 59 10.99 7.11 20.83
N LYS A 60 10.88 8.32 21.41
CA LYS A 60 9.68 8.82 22.11
C LYS A 60 8.78 9.72 21.26
N ARG A 61 9.21 10.09 20.06
CA ARG A 61 8.46 10.99 19.19
C ARG A 61 7.52 10.19 18.27
N SER A 62 6.24 10.50 18.31
CA SER A 62 5.26 9.95 17.36
C SER A 62 5.51 10.47 15.95
N ARG A 63 5.24 9.63 14.95
CA ARG A 63 5.24 10.00 13.54
C ARG A 63 3.79 10.18 13.09
N TYR A 64 3.51 11.31 12.49
CA TYR A 64 2.23 11.61 11.85
C TYR A 64 2.42 11.69 10.35
N MET A 65 1.45 11.18 9.60
CA MET A 65 1.47 11.18 8.14
C MET A 65 0.05 11.43 7.62
N CYS A 66 -0.07 12.30 6.64
CA CYS A 66 -1.28 12.45 5.85
C CYS A 66 -1.12 11.63 4.56
N ILE A 67 -2.07 10.74 4.28
CA ILE A 67 -2.03 9.84 3.12
C ILE A 67 -3.28 10.07 2.25
N PRO A 68 -3.29 11.09 1.37
CA PRO A 68 -4.35 11.25 0.40
C PRO A 68 -4.23 10.19 -0.69
N ALA A 69 -5.34 9.51 -0.99
CA ALA A 69 -5.42 8.56 -2.09
C ALA A 69 -6.07 9.23 -3.31
N TYR A 70 -5.46 9.06 -4.47
CA TYR A 70 -6.00 9.54 -5.74
C TYR A 70 -6.60 8.38 -6.53
N VAL A 71 -7.81 8.57 -7.01
CA VAL A 71 -8.56 7.60 -7.82
C VAL A 71 -9.13 8.29 -9.06
N LEU A 72 -9.31 7.55 -10.15
CA LEU A 72 -9.90 8.09 -11.38
C LEU A 72 -11.40 8.29 -11.27
N ASP A 73 -12.09 7.41 -10.54
CA ASP A 73 -13.51 7.50 -10.27
C ASP A 73 -13.74 8.03 -8.85
N PRO A 74 -14.26 9.25 -8.69
CA PRO A 74 -14.48 9.87 -7.38
C PRO A 74 -15.53 9.14 -6.54
N TYR A 75 -16.36 8.30 -7.16
CA TYR A 75 -17.41 7.52 -6.49
C TYR A 75 -16.95 6.11 -6.11
N ARG A 76 -15.72 5.74 -6.45
CA ARG A 76 -15.18 4.43 -6.11
C ARG A 76 -14.97 4.32 -4.60
N VAL A 77 -15.40 3.21 -4.04
CA VAL A 77 -15.15 2.82 -2.65
C VAL A 77 -14.26 1.59 -2.60
N ASN A 78 -13.65 1.33 -1.46
CA ASN A 78 -12.91 0.09 -1.24
C ASN A 78 -13.85 -1.11 -1.33
N THR A 79 -13.31 -2.26 -1.74
CA THR A 79 -14.06 -3.50 -1.64
C THR A 79 -14.38 -3.85 -0.18
N PRO A 80 -15.45 -4.62 0.10
CA PRO A 80 -15.75 -5.04 1.46
C PRO A 80 -14.57 -5.75 2.14
N GLU A 81 -13.87 -6.61 1.40
CA GLU A 81 -12.71 -7.37 1.87
C GLU A 81 -11.57 -6.43 2.26
N HIS A 82 -11.22 -5.50 1.38
CA HIS A 82 -10.18 -4.50 1.64
C HIS A 82 -10.53 -3.61 2.84
N SER A 83 -11.78 -3.13 2.89
CA SER A 83 -12.24 -2.31 4.01
C SER A 83 -12.15 -3.04 5.35
N LYS A 84 -12.53 -4.34 5.37
CA LYS A 84 -12.42 -5.18 6.55
C LYS A 84 -10.96 -5.41 6.96
N ALA A 85 -10.08 -5.69 6.00
CA ALA A 85 -8.66 -5.95 6.26
C ALA A 85 -7.94 -4.73 6.85
N ILE A 86 -8.21 -3.53 6.32
CA ILE A 86 -7.50 -2.30 6.73
C ILE A 86 -8.15 -1.63 7.94
N TYR A 87 -9.48 -1.56 7.98
CA TYR A 87 -10.22 -0.77 8.98
C TYR A 87 -11.00 -1.63 9.99
N GLY A 88 -11.00 -2.95 9.83
CA GLY A 88 -11.75 -3.88 10.69
C GLY A 88 -13.27 -3.83 10.53
N LYS A 89 -13.79 -3.06 9.58
CA LYS A 89 -15.24 -2.85 9.38
C LYS A 89 -15.62 -2.72 7.92
N VAL A 90 -16.89 -3.06 7.64
CA VAL A 90 -17.55 -2.86 6.35
C VAL A 90 -18.75 -1.95 6.55
N LEU A 91 -18.90 -0.93 5.74
CA LEU A 91 -20.06 -0.04 5.74
C LEU A 91 -21.02 -0.44 4.60
N PRO A 92 -22.33 -0.10 4.68
CA PRO A 92 -23.30 -0.41 3.62
C PRO A 92 -22.85 0.05 2.24
N ILE A 93 -22.25 1.21 2.12
CA ILE A 93 -21.75 1.76 0.85
C ILE A 93 -20.72 0.85 0.16
N HIS A 94 -19.93 0.07 0.93
CA HIS A 94 -18.96 -0.87 0.35
C HIS A 94 -19.66 -2.07 -0.31
N LEU A 95 -20.84 -2.46 0.18
CA LEU A 95 -21.64 -3.53 -0.40
C LEU A 95 -22.43 -3.04 -1.63
N GLU A 96 -23.01 -1.85 -1.53
CA GLU A 96 -23.81 -1.23 -2.60
C GLU A 96 -22.98 -0.88 -3.84
N ARG A 97 -21.74 -0.44 -3.64
CA ARG A 97 -20.82 0.02 -4.70
C ARG A 97 -19.64 -0.92 -4.93
N ASN A 98 -19.79 -2.20 -4.59
CA ASN A 98 -18.74 -3.18 -4.80
C ASN A 98 -18.48 -3.36 -6.30
N GLN A 99 -17.34 -2.88 -6.77
CA GLN A 99 -16.92 -2.96 -8.17
C GLN A 99 -15.58 -3.71 -8.24
N ALA A 100 -15.54 -4.74 -9.08
CA ALA A 100 -14.30 -5.45 -9.38
C ALA A 100 -13.27 -4.48 -10.00
N ARG A 101 -11.99 -4.71 -9.69
CA ARG A 101 -10.90 -3.98 -10.31
C ARG A 101 -10.59 -4.53 -11.69
N SER A 102 -10.19 -3.65 -12.61
CA SER A 102 -9.84 -4.01 -13.99
C SER A 102 -8.40 -4.47 -14.17
N ASP A 103 -7.55 -4.33 -13.14
CA ASP A 103 -6.12 -4.66 -13.23
C ASP A 103 -5.79 -6.12 -12.92
N GLY A 104 -6.81 -6.93 -12.57
CA GLY A 104 -6.65 -8.37 -12.30
C GLY A 104 -5.84 -8.71 -11.04
N LEU A 105 -5.54 -7.74 -10.19
CA LEU A 105 -4.85 -7.95 -8.92
C LEU A 105 -5.85 -8.11 -7.77
N THR A 106 -5.49 -8.92 -6.78
CA THR A 106 -6.22 -9.00 -5.51
C THR A 106 -6.05 -7.73 -4.68
N ASP A 107 -7.02 -7.44 -3.83
CA ASP A 107 -6.95 -6.33 -2.89
C ASP A 107 -6.14 -6.67 -1.64
#